data_f47e25428dc2e609d40fbda123f67d2b
#
_entry.id   f47e25428dc2e609d40fbda123f67d2b
#
_cell.length_a   1.000
_cell.length_b   1.000
_cell.length_c   1.000
_cell.angle_alpha   90.00
_cell.angle_beta   90.00
_cell.angle_gamma   90.00
#
_symmetry.space_group_name_H-M   'P 1'
#
loop_
_entity.id
_entity.type
_entity.pdbx_description
1 polymer ?
#
loop_
_entity_poly.entity_id
_entity_poly.type
_entity_poly.pdbx_seq_one_letter_code
_entity_poly.pdbx_strand_id
1 'polypeptide(L)'
;IWFCKNGMHGRHTELYNNIDPATMFNRLIELLDNLYFKIQKGREGDFKTTVNKIKNLLEDKGTDYAINILNDANAESIFNVVSSSKGLEDWIKVSIESVIQDRYPDLFEKPGLPKLDESKIYVTKEGYERRKREFDHLMNIEFPENARDLGEAISRGDLRENAEYKAAREKQAMLVE
;
A
#
# COMPACT_ATOMS: atom_id res chain seq x y z
N ILE A 1 0.79 -34.10 4.18
CA ILE A 1 -0.59 -33.77 4.62
C ILE A 1 -0.88 -34.42 5.98
N TRP A 2 -0.79 -35.76 6.15
CA TRP A 2 -1.06 -36.41 7.44
C TRP A 2 -0.24 -35.80 8.58
N PHE A 3 1.04 -35.59 8.34
CA PHE A 3 1.96 -34.99 9.29
C PHE A 3 1.51 -33.56 9.67
N CYS A 4 1.30 -32.69 8.69
CA CYS A 4 0.83 -31.32 8.93
C CYS A 4 -0.52 -31.30 9.66
N LYS A 5 -1.47 -32.15 9.24
CA LYS A 5 -2.79 -32.26 9.89
C LYS A 5 -2.66 -32.58 11.40
N ASN A 6 -1.83 -33.54 11.75
CA ASN A 6 -1.69 -33.93 13.16
C ASN A 6 -0.91 -32.86 13.96
N GLY A 7 0.09 -32.21 13.37
CA GLY A 7 0.80 -31.07 13.98
C GLY A 7 -0.13 -29.89 14.25
N MET A 8 -0.90 -29.46 13.26
CA MET A 8 -1.87 -28.37 13.39
C MET A 8 -2.99 -28.66 14.40
N HIS A 9 -3.33 -29.94 14.61
CA HIS A 9 -4.29 -30.34 15.62
C HIS A 9 -3.67 -30.63 17.02
N GLY A 10 -2.37 -30.40 17.18
CA GLY A 10 -1.66 -30.63 18.44
C GLY A 10 -1.58 -32.10 18.84
N ARG A 11 -1.67 -33.04 17.89
CA ARG A 11 -1.57 -34.49 18.12
C ARG A 11 -0.14 -34.96 17.89
N HIS A 12 0.30 -35.98 18.65
CA HIS A 12 1.63 -36.59 18.49
C HIS A 12 2.75 -35.57 18.58
N THR A 13 2.70 -34.67 19.59
CA THR A 13 3.66 -33.55 19.74
C THR A 13 5.11 -34.03 19.81
N GLU A 14 5.36 -35.23 20.31
CA GLU A 14 6.69 -35.85 20.36
C GLU A 14 7.35 -36.04 18.98
N LEU A 15 6.56 -36.18 17.91
CA LEU A 15 7.05 -36.32 16.54
C LEU A 15 7.45 -34.99 15.92
N TYR A 16 7.02 -33.86 16.50
CA TYR A 16 7.20 -32.53 15.97
C TYR A 16 8.24 -31.71 16.73
N ASN A 17 8.77 -32.20 17.84
CA ASN A 17 9.71 -31.49 18.72
C ASN A 17 10.98 -30.97 18.00
N ASN A 18 11.33 -31.55 16.85
CA ASN A 18 12.51 -31.18 16.07
C ASN A 18 12.18 -30.46 14.75
N ILE A 19 10.90 -30.12 14.52
CA ILE A 19 10.46 -29.47 13.29
C ILE A 19 9.95 -28.08 13.64
N ASP A 20 10.59 -27.09 13.05
CA ASP A 20 10.10 -25.71 13.16
C ASP A 20 8.68 -25.59 12.56
N PRO A 21 7.69 -25.14 13.36
CA PRO A 21 6.30 -25.04 12.93
C PRO A 21 6.10 -24.15 11.70
N ALA A 22 6.86 -23.08 11.56
CA ALA A 22 6.79 -22.18 10.41
C ALA A 22 7.28 -22.87 9.14
N THR A 23 8.38 -23.64 9.24
CA THR A 23 8.88 -24.46 8.13
C THR A 23 7.82 -25.46 7.67
N MET A 24 7.14 -26.11 8.60
CA MET A 24 6.07 -27.07 8.28
C MET A 24 4.91 -26.38 7.54
N PHE A 25 4.48 -25.24 8.02
CA PHE A 25 3.41 -24.45 7.39
C PHE A 25 3.80 -24.00 5.99
N ASN A 26 4.98 -23.40 5.83
CA ASN A 26 5.48 -22.91 4.55
C ASN A 26 5.59 -24.05 3.51
N ARG A 27 6.06 -25.23 3.91
CA ARG A 27 6.13 -26.40 3.02
C ARG A 27 4.76 -26.91 2.60
N LEU A 28 3.74 -26.76 3.45
CA LEU A 28 2.37 -27.12 3.09
C LEU A 28 1.82 -26.19 2.01
N ILE A 29 2.06 -24.87 2.14
CA ILE A 29 1.66 -23.88 1.13
C ILE A 29 2.42 -24.10 -0.19
N GLU A 30 3.73 -24.31 -0.15
CA GLU A 30 4.52 -24.64 -1.35
C GLU A 30 4.00 -25.90 -2.06
N LEU A 31 3.63 -26.93 -1.31
CA LEU A 31 3.02 -28.13 -1.88
C LEU A 31 1.68 -27.83 -2.55
N LEU A 32 0.84 -27.03 -1.91
CA LEU A 32 -0.44 -26.59 -2.47
C LEU A 32 -0.23 -25.89 -3.82
N ASP A 33 0.68 -24.93 -3.89
CA ASP A 33 0.98 -24.16 -5.11
C ASP A 33 1.53 -25.05 -6.23
N ASN A 34 2.43 -25.95 -5.89
CA ASN A 34 2.98 -26.91 -6.85
C ASN A 34 1.90 -27.83 -7.47
N LEU A 35 0.95 -28.28 -6.64
CA LEU A 35 -0.15 -29.12 -7.10
C LEU A 35 -1.16 -28.31 -7.91
N TYR A 36 -1.48 -27.09 -7.49
CA TYR A 36 -2.35 -26.16 -8.21
C TYR A 36 -1.82 -25.89 -9.61
N PHE A 37 -0.53 -25.59 -9.74
CA PHE A 37 0.13 -25.38 -11.03
C PHE A 37 0.12 -26.62 -11.95
N LYS A 38 0.26 -27.84 -11.39
CA LYS A 38 0.15 -29.09 -12.16
C LYS A 38 -1.24 -29.33 -12.69
N ILE A 39 -2.27 -28.99 -11.92
CA ILE A 39 -3.67 -29.06 -12.33
C ILE A 39 -3.94 -28.09 -13.50
N GLN A 40 -3.47 -26.83 -13.39
CA GLN A 40 -3.63 -25.86 -14.47
C GLN A 40 -2.95 -26.29 -15.77
N LYS A 41 -1.89 -27.09 -15.72
CA LYS A 41 -1.23 -27.68 -16.89
C LYS A 41 -1.91 -28.95 -17.45
N GLY A 42 -3.14 -29.22 -17.05
CA GLY A 42 -3.95 -30.34 -17.56
C GLY A 42 -3.64 -31.71 -16.93
N ARG A 43 -2.91 -31.73 -15.79
CA ARG A 43 -2.62 -32.95 -15.03
C ARG A 43 -3.61 -33.08 -13.85
N GLU A 44 -4.90 -33.21 -14.15
CA GLU A 44 -5.92 -33.16 -13.11
C GLU A 44 -5.96 -34.39 -12.17
N GLY A 45 -5.66 -35.57 -12.64
CA GLY A 45 -5.68 -36.84 -11.92
C GLY A 45 -5.85 -36.78 -10.38
N ASP A 46 -5.01 -37.52 -9.67
CA ASP A 46 -5.04 -37.62 -8.19
C ASP A 46 -4.69 -36.30 -7.45
N PHE A 47 -4.20 -35.29 -8.17
CA PHE A 47 -3.78 -34.03 -7.57
C PHE A 47 -4.96 -33.21 -7.02
N LYS A 48 -6.10 -33.23 -7.71
CA LYS A 48 -7.32 -32.48 -7.29
C LYS A 48 -7.80 -32.93 -5.90
N THR A 49 -7.82 -34.23 -5.66
CA THR A 49 -8.17 -34.77 -4.34
C THR A 49 -7.19 -34.32 -3.26
N THR A 50 -5.91 -34.28 -3.59
CA THR A 50 -4.87 -33.84 -2.64
C THR A 50 -4.96 -32.36 -2.36
N VAL A 51 -5.18 -31.51 -3.38
CA VAL A 51 -5.42 -30.06 -3.21
C VAL A 51 -6.63 -29.81 -2.31
N ASN A 52 -7.76 -30.50 -2.53
CA ASN A 52 -8.94 -30.34 -1.69
C ASN A 52 -8.67 -30.73 -0.22
N LYS A 53 -7.89 -31.79 0.02
CA LYS A 53 -7.50 -32.17 1.39
C LYS A 53 -6.63 -31.11 2.08
N ILE A 54 -5.74 -30.44 1.32
CA ILE A 54 -4.92 -29.35 1.86
C ILE A 54 -5.80 -28.13 2.14
N LYS A 55 -6.66 -27.73 1.19
CA LYS A 55 -7.57 -26.61 1.36
C LYS A 55 -8.45 -26.80 2.59
N ASN A 56 -9.14 -27.92 2.72
CA ASN A 56 -9.97 -28.19 3.89
C ASN A 56 -9.18 -28.13 5.22
N LEU A 57 -7.93 -28.58 5.23
CA LEU A 57 -7.09 -28.47 6.42
C LEU A 57 -6.75 -27.02 6.76
N LEU A 58 -6.46 -26.19 5.74
CA LEU A 58 -6.14 -24.77 5.91
C LEU A 58 -7.38 -23.96 6.32
N GLU A 59 -8.56 -24.30 5.81
CA GLU A 59 -9.83 -23.69 6.20
C GLU A 59 -10.22 -24.04 7.65
N ASP A 60 -9.99 -25.29 8.09
CA ASP A 60 -10.36 -25.76 9.44
C ASP A 60 -9.41 -25.22 10.51
N LYS A 61 -8.10 -25.39 10.33
CA LYS A 61 -7.11 -25.10 11.37
C LYS A 61 -5.90 -24.28 10.90
N GLY A 62 -5.74 -24.12 9.59
CA GLY A 62 -4.52 -23.54 9.03
C GLY A 62 -4.34 -22.07 9.38
N THR A 63 -5.40 -21.27 9.38
CA THR A 63 -5.36 -19.86 9.74
C THR A 63 -4.98 -19.67 11.20
N ASP A 64 -5.67 -20.35 12.11
CA ASP A 64 -5.35 -20.28 13.54
C ASP A 64 -3.93 -20.77 13.82
N TYR A 65 -3.52 -21.87 13.15
CA TYR A 65 -2.17 -22.40 13.30
C TYR A 65 -1.11 -21.39 12.86
N ALA A 66 -1.28 -20.78 11.66
CA ALA A 66 -0.35 -19.78 11.17
C ALA A 66 -0.23 -18.59 12.14
N ILE A 67 -1.36 -18.09 12.65
CA ILE A 67 -1.40 -16.97 13.60
C ILE A 67 -0.72 -17.32 14.93
N ASN A 68 -0.89 -18.55 15.42
CA ASN A 68 -0.34 -18.98 16.70
C ASN A 68 1.17 -19.24 16.66
N ILE A 69 1.75 -19.58 15.50
CA ILE A 69 3.19 -19.79 15.34
C ILE A 69 3.97 -18.53 15.00
N LEU A 70 3.30 -17.40 14.77
CA LEU A 70 3.94 -16.14 14.43
C LEU A 70 4.86 -15.65 15.54
N ASN A 71 6.07 -15.28 15.16
CA ASN A 71 7.06 -14.61 15.99
C ASN A 71 7.96 -13.72 15.12
N ASP A 72 8.81 -12.89 15.74
CA ASP A 72 9.69 -11.93 15.05
C ASP A 72 10.59 -12.59 14.00
N ALA A 73 10.99 -13.85 14.21
CA ALA A 73 11.91 -14.56 13.32
C ALA A 73 11.22 -15.13 12.06
N ASN A 74 9.90 -15.40 12.13
CA ASN A 74 9.20 -16.09 11.05
C ASN A 74 8.08 -15.28 10.37
N ALA A 75 7.67 -14.14 10.94
CA ALA A 75 6.55 -13.33 10.44
C ALA A 75 6.74 -12.91 8.98
N GLU A 76 7.94 -12.42 8.60
CA GLU A 76 8.26 -12.04 7.22
C GLU A 76 8.19 -13.25 6.26
N SER A 77 8.73 -14.40 6.68
CA SER A 77 8.71 -15.62 5.88
C SER A 77 7.30 -16.12 5.62
N ILE A 78 6.46 -16.15 6.66
CA ILE A 78 5.05 -16.57 6.55
C ILE A 78 4.28 -15.57 5.68
N PHE A 79 4.48 -14.26 5.87
CA PHE A 79 3.86 -13.24 5.03
C PHE A 79 4.19 -13.45 3.55
N ASN A 80 5.46 -13.59 3.20
CA ASN A 80 5.92 -13.75 1.82
C ASN A 80 5.35 -15.02 1.16
N VAL A 81 5.30 -16.14 1.88
CA VAL A 81 4.74 -17.40 1.39
C VAL A 81 3.23 -17.29 1.18
N VAL A 82 2.50 -16.71 2.12
CA VAL A 82 1.05 -16.53 2.05
C VAL A 82 0.67 -15.57 0.90
N SER A 83 1.30 -14.40 0.83
CA SER A 83 1.00 -13.38 -0.18
C SER A 83 1.31 -13.86 -1.60
N SER A 84 2.40 -14.62 -1.78
CA SER A 84 2.80 -15.13 -3.10
C SER A 84 2.03 -16.37 -3.55
N SER A 85 1.35 -17.07 -2.66
CA SER A 85 0.65 -18.32 -2.96
C SER A 85 -0.43 -18.12 -4.02
N LYS A 86 -0.52 -19.05 -4.97
CA LYS A 86 -1.54 -19.09 -6.03
C LYS A 86 -2.69 -20.07 -5.73
N GLY A 87 -2.45 -21.03 -4.87
CA GLY A 87 -3.40 -22.07 -4.51
C GLY A 87 -4.20 -21.77 -3.24
N LEU A 88 -3.78 -20.77 -2.46
CA LEU A 88 -4.43 -20.39 -1.21
C LEU A 88 -5.66 -19.50 -1.48
N GLU A 89 -6.73 -19.72 -0.74
CA GLU A 89 -7.94 -18.92 -0.83
C GLU A 89 -7.69 -17.48 -0.33
N ASP A 90 -8.28 -16.48 -1.00
CA ASP A 90 -8.00 -15.07 -0.73
C ASP A 90 -8.40 -14.65 0.70
N TRP A 91 -9.48 -15.18 1.25
CA TRP A 91 -9.90 -14.87 2.61
C TRP A 91 -8.89 -15.37 3.66
N ILE A 92 -8.22 -16.52 3.42
CA ILE A 92 -7.16 -17.03 4.30
C ILE A 92 -5.93 -16.10 4.24
N LYS A 93 -5.55 -15.66 3.03
CA LYS A 93 -4.44 -14.70 2.86
C LYS A 93 -4.72 -13.42 3.65
N VAL A 94 -5.86 -12.79 3.38
CA VAL A 94 -6.25 -11.53 4.03
C VAL A 94 -6.27 -11.68 5.56
N SER A 95 -6.77 -12.81 6.07
CA SER A 95 -6.83 -13.05 7.52
C SER A 95 -5.44 -13.11 8.14
N ILE A 96 -4.50 -13.85 7.53
CA ILE A 96 -3.13 -13.99 8.04
C ILE A 96 -2.35 -12.69 7.86
N GLU A 97 -2.43 -12.07 6.69
CA GLU A 97 -1.74 -10.80 6.36
C GLU A 97 -2.16 -9.68 7.30
N SER A 98 -3.45 -9.54 7.58
CA SER A 98 -3.96 -8.52 8.50
C SER A 98 -3.37 -8.68 9.91
N VAL A 99 -3.31 -9.90 10.42
CA VAL A 99 -2.73 -10.16 11.75
C VAL A 99 -1.22 -9.88 11.77
N ILE A 100 -0.51 -10.19 10.67
CA ILE A 100 0.93 -9.90 10.59
C ILE A 100 1.15 -8.39 10.54
N GLN A 101 0.36 -7.64 9.76
CA GLN A 101 0.43 -6.19 9.68
C GLN A 101 0.16 -5.51 11.02
N ASP A 102 -0.81 -6.02 11.77
CA ASP A 102 -1.16 -5.48 13.09
C ASP A 102 -0.10 -5.78 14.15
N ARG A 103 0.50 -6.98 14.13
CA ARG A 103 1.49 -7.39 15.15
C ARG A 103 2.91 -6.95 14.84
N TYR A 104 3.25 -6.83 13.57
CA TYR A 104 4.61 -6.56 13.07
C TYR A 104 4.62 -5.41 12.05
N PRO A 105 4.15 -4.21 12.41
CA PRO A 105 4.07 -3.07 11.49
C PRO A 105 5.43 -2.69 10.91
N ASP A 106 6.52 -2.90 11.65
CA ASP A 106 7.88 -2.59 11.23
C ASP A 106 8.32 -3.37 9.98
N LEU A 107 7.73 -4.56 9.71
CA LEU A 107 8.00 -5.32 8.47
C LEU A 107 7.52 -4.60 7.20
N PHE A 108 6.56 -3.70 7.35
CA PHE A 108 5.94 -2.95 6.26
C PHE A 108 6.43 -1.51 6.18
N GLU A 109 7.15 -1.04 7.21
CA GLU A 109 7.85 0.23 7.14
C GLU A 109 9.00 0.09 6.14
N LYS A 110 8.87 0.74 4.98
CA LYS A 110 9.97 0.80 4.01
C LYS A 110 11.17 1.49 4.67
N PRO A 111 12.32 0.81 4.82
CA PRO A 111 13.50 1.48 5.38
C PRO A 111 13.86 2.65 4.46
N GLY A 112 13.76 3.85 4.98
CA GLY A 112 14.28 5.04 4.30
C GLY A 112 13.28 6.05 3.77
N LEU A 113 11.98 5.85 3.89
CA LEU A 113 11.06 6.98 3.71
C LEU A 113 10.94 7.71 5.05
N PRO A 114 11.42 8.96 5.14
CA PRO A 114 11.20 9.75 6.35
C PRO A 114 9.69 9.83 6.60
N LYS A 115 9.26 9.60 7.85
CA LYS A 115 7.87 9.84 8.24
C LYS A 115 7.55 11.26 7.80
N LEU A 116 6.61 11.40 6.87
CA LEU A 116 6.21 12.70 6.36
C LEU A 116 5.57 13.47 7.52
N ASP A 117 6.12 14.62 7.84
CA ASP A 117 5.53 15.53 8.81
C ASP A 117 4.26 16.12 8.17
N GLU A 118 3.09 15.73 8.68
CA GLU A 118 1.80 16.19 8.16
C GLU A 118 1.62 17.71 8.18
N SER A 119 2.44 18.42 8.96
CA SER A 119 2.47 19.89 8.98
C SER A 119 3.21 20.50 7.79
N LYS A 120 3.91 19.70 6.98
CA LYS A 120 4.74 20.15 5.86
C LYS A 120 4.16 19.74 4.52
N ILE A 121 4.24 20.64 3.56
CA ILE A 121 3.88 20.37 2.17
C ILE A 121 5.12 19.85 1.44
N TYR A 122 5.05 18.61 0.99
CA TYR A 122 6.12 17.99 0.21
C TYR A 122 5.84 18.14 -1.28
N VAL A 123 6.82 18.65 -2.01
CA VAL A 123 6.74 18.82 -3.45
C VAL A 123 7.98 18.25 -4.14
N THR A 124 7.87 17.84 -5.40
CA THR A 124 9.05 17.49 -6.21
C THR A 124 9.86 18.73 -6.50
N LYS A 125 11.17 18.57 -6.76
CA LYS A 125 12.05 19.68 -7.15
C LYS A 125 11.51 20.44 -8.37
N GLU A 126 11.06 19.71 -9.40
CA GLU A 126 10.47 20.29 -10.60
C GLU A 126 9.16 21.04 -10.30
N GLY A 127 8.32 20.49 -9.42
CA GLY A 127 7.08 21.13 -8.96
C GLY A 127 7.37 22.43 -8.23
N TYR A 128 8.36 22.43 -7.33
CA TYR A 128 8.82 23.64 -6.62
C TYR A 128 9.35 24.70 -7.59
N GLU A 129 10.24 24.32 -8.51
CA GLU A 129 10.83 25.26 -9.48
C GLU A 129 9.77 25.85 -10.42
N ARG A 130 8.76 25.04 -10.80
CA ARG A 130 7.63 25.55 -11.60
C ARG A 130 6.83 26.59 -10.82
N ARG A 131 6.42 26.27 -9.59
CA ARG A 131 5.68 27.21 -8.74
C ARG A 131 6.46 28.47 -8.42
N LYS A 132 7.77 28.34 -8.22
CA LYS A 132 8.64 29.49 -8.00
C LYS A 132 8.67 30.40 -9.23
N ARG A 133 8.80 29.86 -10.44
CA ARG A 133 8.75 30.68 -11.69
C ARG A 133 7.39 31.36 -11.87
N GLU A 134 6.30 30.66 -11.61
CA GLU A 134 4.95 31.23 -11.63
C GLU A 134 4.82 32.40 -10.65
N PHE A 135 5.29 32.21 -9.42
CA PHE A 135 5.29 33.27 -8.39
C PHE A 135 6.17 34.45 -8.78
N ASP A 136 7.40 34.21 -9.25
CA ASP A 136 8.32 35.24 -9.69
C ASP A 136 7.75 36.06 -10.88
N HIS A 137 7.06 35.40 -11.81
CA HIS A 137 6.35 36.04 -12.92
C HIS A 137 5.21 36.94 -12.41
N LEU A 138 4.41 36.45 -11.52
CA LEU A 138 3.28 37.12 -10.89
C LEU A 138 3.75 38.39 -10.15
N MET A 139 4.78 38.28 -9.33
CA MET A 139 5.30 39.34 -8.48
C MET A 139 6.09 40.40 -9.27
N ASN A 140 6.88 39.99 -10.27
CA ASN A 140 7.78 40.89 -10.96
C ASN A 140 7.21 41.47 -12.26
N ILE A 141 6.16 40.86 -12.81
CA ILE A 141 5.57 41.28 -14.08
C ILE A 141 4.11 41.66 -13.89
N GLU A 142 3.24 40.72 -13.50
CA GLU A 142 1.81 40.94 -13.54
C GLU A 142 1.33 41.95 -12.50
N PHE A 143 1.80 41.87 -11.24
CA PHE A 143 1.45 42.86 -10.22
C PHE A 143 1.90 44.28 -10.54
N PRO A 144 3.15 44.54 -10.97
CA PRO A 144 3.59 45.87 -11.39
C PRO A 144 2.82 46.41 -12.61
N GLU A 145 2.53 45.58 -13.61
CA GLU A 145 1.72 45.96 -14.76
C GLU A 145 0.30 46.35 -14.31
N ASN A 146 -0.35 45.54 -13.53
CA ASN A 146 -1.69 45.85 -13.03
C ASN A 146 -1.71 47.12 -12.16
N ALA A 147 -0.69 47.32 -11.34
CA ALA A 147 -0.57 48.54 -10.54
C ALA A 147 -0.42 49.79 -11.42
N ARG A 148 0.33 49.70 -12.53
CA ARG A 148 0.44 50.78 -13.51
C ARG A 148 -0.88 51.06 -14.21
N ASP A 149 -1.57 50.01 -14.69
CA ASP A 149 -2.86 50.12 -15.36
C ASP A 149 -3.90 50.76 -14.44
N LEU A 150 -3.89 50.38 -13.18
CA LEU A 150 -4.75 50.94 -12.15
C LEU A 150 -4.45 52.45 -11.92
N GLY A 151 -3.14 52.78 -11.84
CA GLY A 151 -2.70 54.18 -11.70
C GLY A 151 -3.10 55.05 -12.88
N GLU A 152 -2.94 54.56 -14.12
CA GLU A 152 -3.35 55.23 -15.33
C GLU A 152 -4.86 55.44 -15.38
N ALA A 153 -5.64 54.40 -15.05
CA ALA A 153 -7.11 54.52 -14.99
C ALA A 153 -7.58 55.55 -13.97
N ILE A 154 -6.94 55.63 -12.80
CA ILE A 154 -7.22 56.63 -11.77
C ILE A 154 -6.90 58.05 -12.27
N SER A 155 -5.78 58.21 -13.01
CA SER A 155 -5.36 59.54 -13.50
C SER A 155 -6.31 60.14 -14.54
N ARG A 156 -7.10 59.29 -15.24
CA ARG A 156 -8.11 59.74 -16.24
C ARG A 156 -9.42 60.25 -15.60
N GLY A 157 -9.59 60.12 -14.31
CA GLY A 157 -10.78 60.59 -13.56
C GLY A 157 -12.01 59.73 -13.73
N ASP A 158 -13.12 60.13 -13.15
CA ASP A 158 -14.42 59.51 -13.11
C ASP A 158 -14.45 57.99 -12.90
N LEU A 159 -14.02 57.57 -11.71
CA LEU A 159 -13.83 56.14 -11.35
C LEU A 159 -15.14 55.33 -11.41
N ARG A 160 -16.33 55.97 -11.35
CA ARG A 160 -17.59 55.25 -11.34
C ARG A 160 -17.99 54.66 -12.68
N GLU A 161 -17.65 55.40 -13.77
CA GLU A 161 -17.98 54.98 -15.12
C GLU A 161 -16.75 54.47 -15.91
N ASN A 162 -15.56 54.53 -15.30
CA ASN A 162 -14.31 54.10 -15.93
C ASN A 162 -14.21 52.57 -16.02
N ALA A 163 -14.44 52.02 -17.22
CA ALA A 163 -14.35 50.58 -17.51
C ALA A 163 -12.94 50.03 -17.30
N GLU A 164 -11.89 50.82 -17.59
CA GLU A 164 -10.48 50.42 -17.42
C GLU A 164 -10.15 50.26 -15.94
N TYR A 165 -10.64 51.17 -15.07
CA TYR A 165 -10.51 51.04 -13.62
C TYR A 165 -11.17 49.77 -13.09
N LYS A 166 -12.40 49.48 -13.54
CA LYS A 166 -13.10 48.24 -13.14
C LYS A 166 -12.35 46.99 -13.55
N ALA A 167 -11.89 46.94 -14.80
CA ALA A 167 -11.13 45.81 -15.32
C ALA A 167 -9.78 45.60 -14.57
N ALA A 168 -9.05 46.69 -14.27
CA ALA A 168 -7.80 46.59 -13.51
C ALA A 168 -8.05 46.16 -12.05
N ARG A 169 -9.15 46.55 -11.43
CA ARG A 169 -9.57 46.05 -10.08
C ARG A 169 -9.95 44.57 -10.08
N GLU A 170 -10.67 44.12 -11.11
CA GLU A 170 -11.00 42.69 -11.25
C GLU A 170 -9.74 41.85 -11.45
N LYS A 171 -8.82 42.30 -12.33
CA LYS A 171 -7.51 41.66 -12.51
C LYS A 171 -6.72 41.62 -11.21
N GLN A 172 -6.72 42.70 -10.42
CA GLN A 172 -6.05 42.72 -9.10
C GLN A 172 -6.63 41.67 -8.15
N ALA A 173 -7.94 41.50 -8.14
CA ALA A 173 -8.58 40.49 -7.29
C ALA A 173 -8.17 39.07 -7.68
N MET A 174 -8.12 38.76 -9.00
CA MET A 174 -7.66 37.47 -9.52
C MET A 174 -6.19 37.16 -9.22
N LEU A 175 -5.32 38.20 -9.19
CA LEU A 175 -3.90 38.03 -8.89
C LEU A 175 -3.61 37.74 -7.41
N VAL A 176 -4.56 38.00 -6.51
CA VAL A 176 -4.43 37.83 -5.05
C VAL A 176 -5.02 36.50 -4.58
N GLU A 177 -5.86 35.83 -5.39
CA GLU A 177 -6.40 34.49 -5.10
C GLU A 177 -5.36 33.38 -5.36
#